data_d911bfc48407fffa51b47cfb0acdb1df
#
_entry.id   d911bfc48407fffa51b47cfb0acdb1df
#
_cell.length_a   1.000
_cell.length_b   1.000
_cell.length_c   1.000
_cell.angle_alpha   90.00
_cell.angle_beta   90.00
_cell.angle_gamma   90.00
#
_symmetry.space_group_name_H-M   'P 1'
#
loop_
_entity.id
_entity.type
_entity.pdbx_description
1 polymer ?
#
loop_
_entity_poly.entity_id
_entity_poly.type
_entity_poly.pdbx_seq_one_letter_code
_entity_poly.pdbx_strand_id
1 'polypeptide(L)'
;MLILKKIFKLFFSNRRIAKLVIKPLLKLDNFVYLLIGHFAPLASKTGHPKHEIIKYVDWFLDKIEKNMTVIDVGSNTGQMTKRISEKIKMTYGIEIDTKLHEIAIKKKSKNLEFINNDATTFDYTKLQPVDCITLSNVLEHIDDRTSFLKSLNENVKWKINPRYLIRVPMINRHWVVLLKKQMGVDYRLDKTHFIEYTKEIFYEEMKTASLYVKSFEVKWGEIYAVCIKK
;
A
#
# COMPACT_ATOMS: atom_id res chain seq x y z
N MET A 1 -20.26 -35.94 -16.92
CA MET A 1 -19.11 -35.06 -16.67
C MET A 1 -18.05 -35.07 -17.77
N LEU A 2 -17.64 -36.26 -18.32
CA LEU A 2 -16.65 -36.36 -19.40
C LEU A 2 -17.11 -35.76 -20.75
N ILE A 3 -18.37 -35.94 -21.13
CA ILE A 3 -18.93 -35.45 -22.41
C ILE A 3 -18.99 -33.92 -22.39
N LEU A 4 -19.45 -33.31 -21.28
CA LEU A 4 -19.43 -31.85 -21.11
C LEU A 4 -18.01 -31.27 -21.20
N LYS A 5 -17.03 -31.93 -20.63
CA LYS A 5 -15.62 -31.53 -20.76
C LYS A 5 -15.10 -31.62 -22.20
N LYS A 6 -15.52 -32.62 -22.97
CA LYS A 6 -15.16 -32.77 -24.40
C LYS A 6 -15.81 -31.67 -25.25
N ILE A 7 -17.10 -31.42 -25.06
CA ILE A 7 -17.84 -30.34 -25.78
C ILE A 7 -17.25 -28.96 -25.43
N PHE A 8 -17.00 -28.72 -24.14
CA PHE A 8 -16.34 -27.51 -23.67
C PHE A 8 -14.97 -27.33 -24.34
N LYS A 9 -14.14 -28.39 -24.36
CA LYS A 9 -12.82 -28.36 -24.99
C LYS A 9 -12.90 -28.10 -26.51
N LEU A 10 -13.87 -28.67 -27.22
CA LEU A 10 -14.06 -28.46 -28.67
C LEU A 10 -14.50 -27.00 -28.98
N PHE A 11 -15.45 -26.46 -28.21
CA PHE A 11 -16.00 -25.13 -28.45
C PHE A 11 -15.01 -24.03 -28.03
N PHE A 12 -14.28 -24.22 -26.90
CA PHE A 12 -13.34 -23.23 -26.36
C PHE A 12 -11.88 -23.41 -26.82
N SER A 13 -11.57 -24.42 -27.65
CA SER A 13 -10.27 -24.54 -28.33
C SER A 13 -10.12 -23.67 -29.57
N ASN A 14 -11.20 -22.99 -29.98
CA ASN A 14 -11.15 -22.11 -31.14
C ASN A 14 -10.53 -20.76 -30.74
N ARG A 15 -9.40 -20.42 -31.40
CA ARG A 15 -8.66 -19.15 -31.13
C ARG A 15 -9.53 -17.90 -31.31
N ARG A 16 -10.50 -17.90 -32.25
CA ARG A 16 -11.42 -16.78 -32.49
C ARG A 16 -12.35 -16.60 -31.28
N ILE A 17 -12.94 -17.70 -30.80
CA ILE A 17 -13.82 -17.70 -29.61
C ILE A 17 -13.03 -17.27 -28.39
N ALA A 18 -11.82 -17.82 -28.18
CA ALA A 18 -10.97 -17.44 -27.07
C ALA A 18 -10.65 -15.94 -27.02
N LYS A 19 -10.36 -15.32 -28.17
CA LYS A 19 -10.15 -13.87 -28.28
C LYS A 19 -11.39 -13.04 -27.93
N LEU A 20 -12.60 -13.55 -28.23
CA LEU A 20 -13.85 -12.86 -27.90
C LEU A 20 -14.21 -12.96 -26.42
N VAL A 21 -13.89 -14.11 -25.79
CA VAL A 21 -14.32 -14.44 -24.43
C VAL A 21 -13.33 -13.94 -23.37
N ILE A 22 -12.03 -13.87 -23.68
CA ILE A 22 -10.99 -13.57 -22.68
C ILE A 22 -11.20 -12.19 -22.04
N LYS A 23 -11.50 -11.15 -22.79
CA LYS A 23 -11.68 -9.79 -22.28
C LYS A 23 -12.89 -9.64 -21.35
N PRO A 24 -14.10 -10.18 -21.69
CA PRO A 24 -15.20 -10.29 -20.73
C PRO A 24 -14.84 -11.05 -19.45
N LEU A 25 -14.11 -12.17 -19.54
CA LEU A 25 -13.70 -12.94 -18.37
C LEU A 25 -12.77 -12.14 -17.44
N LEU A 26 -11.83 -11.38 -18.00
CA LEU A 26 -10.94 -10.53 -17.20
C LEU A 26 -11.71 -9.38 -16.51
N LYS A 27 -12.77 -8.86 -17.14
CA LYS A 27 -13.66 -7.88 -16.50
C LYS A 27 -14.50 -8.52 -15.38
N LEU A 28 -14.97 -9.75 -15.61
CA LEU A 28 -15.69 -10.52 -14.59
C LEU A 28 -14.80 -10.83 -13.39
N ASP A 29 -13.53 -11.17 -13.63
CA ASP A 29 -12.55 -11.38 -12.57
C ASP A 29 -12.37 -10.13 -11.70
N ASN A 30 -12.29 -8.93 -12.29
CA ASN A 30 -12.29 -7.67 -11.55
C ASN A 30 -13.56 -7.49 -10.69
N PHE A 31 -14.73 -7.79 -11.27
CA PHE A 31 -15.99 -7.67 -10.54
C PHE A 31 -16.07 -8.65 -9.37
N VAL A 32 -15.68 -9.91 -9.59
CA VAL A 32 -15.63 -10.93 -8.51
C VAL A 32 -14.64 -10.50 -7.42
N TYR A 33 -13.48 -9.96 -7.78
CA TYR A 33 -12.50 -9.45 -6.83
C TYR A 33 -13.09 -8.34 -5.93
N LEU A 34 -13.82 -7.39 -6.53
CA LEU A 34 -14.50 -6.33 -5.78
C LEU A 34 -15.56 -6.89 -4.83
N LEU A 35 -16.36 -7.88 -5.27
CA LEU A 35 -17.35 -8.54 -4.42
C LEU A 35 -16.68 -9.25 -3.23
N ILE A 36 -15.58 -9.97 -3.48
CA ILE A 36 -14.80 -10.63 -2.41
C ILE A 36 -14.30 -9.57 -1.42
N GLY A 37 -13.74 -8.45 -1.90
CA GLY A 37 -13.27 -7.36 -1.06
C GLY A 37 -14.37 -6.72 -0.20
N HIS A 38 -15.60 -6.66 -0.73
CA HIS A 38 -16.77 -6.16 0.00
C HIS A 38 -17.29 -7.15 1.06
N PHE A 39 -17.43 -8.42 0.69
CA PHE A 39 -18.05 -9.41 1.57
C PHE A 39 -17.08 -10.02 2.60
N ALA A 40 -15.78 -10.08 2.31
CA ALA A 40 -14.81 -10.69 3.21
C ALA A 40 -14.75 -10.03 4.60
N PRO A 41 -14.75 -8.68 4.74
CA PRO A 41 -14.84 -8.03 6.06
C PRO A 41 -16.13 -8.31 6.78
N LEU A 42 -17.26 -8.41 6.06
CA LEU A 42 -18.59 -8.68 6.65
C LEU A 42 -18.70 -10.12 7.16
N ALA A 43 -18.01 -11.05 6.51
CA ALA A 43 -17.96 -12.46 6.93
C ALA A 43 -16.98 -12.71 8.09
N SER A 44 -16.11 -11.76 8.41
CA SER A 44 -15.10 -11.89 9.47
C SER A 44 -15.54 -11.18 10.75
N LYS A 45 -15.21 -11.75 11.91
CA LYS A 45 -15.44 -11.12 13.23
C LYS A 45 -14.42 -10.01 13.56
N THR A 46 -13.27 -10.00 12.91
CA THR A 46 -12.08 -9.19 13.25
C THR A 46 -11.77 -8.10 12.22
N GLY A 47 -12.66 -7.91 11.25
CA GLY A 47 -12.47 -6.97 10.14
C GLY A 47 -11.99 -7.69 8.87
N HIS A 48 -11.21 -7.00 8.01
CA HIS A 48 -10.81 -7.62 6.74
C HIS A 48 -9.77 -8.73 6.96
N PRO A 49 -10.06 -10.00 6.59
CA PRO A 49 -9.17 -11.16 6.85
C PRO A 49 -7.79 -11.03 6.21
N LYS A 50 -7.63 -10.18 5.17
CA LYS A 50 -6.33 -9.84 4.58
C LYS A 50 -5.30 -9.41 5.64
N HIS A 51 -5.72 -8.65 6.65
CA HIS A 51 -4.80 -8.15 7.68
C HIS A 51 -4.25 -9.25 8.58
N GLU A 52 -5.06 -10.27 8.86
CA GLU A 52 -4.64 -11.43 9.66
C GLU A 52 -3.77 -12.40 8.85
N ILE A 53 -4.08 -12.59 7.56
CA ILE A 53 -3.36 -13.49 6.67
C ILE A 53 -1.97 -12.93 6.34
N ILE A 54 -1.89 -11.65 5.94
CA ILE A 54 -0.65 -11.03 5.46
C ILE A 54 0.23 -10.57 6.63
N LYS A 55 -0.37 -10.17 7.77
CA LYS A 55 0.32 -9.66 8.98
C LYS A 55 1.34 -8.56 8.68
N TYR A 56 1.04 -7.71 7.70
CA TYR A 56 1.98 -6.68 7.24
C TYR A 56 2.37 -5.69 8.34
N VAL A 57 1.49 -5.43 9.31
CA VAL A 57 1.78 -4.52 10.42
C VAL A 57 2.95 -5.03 11.26
N ASP A 58 3.08 -6.34 11.43
CA ASP A 58 4.18 -6.93 12.19
C ASP A 58 5.53 -6.63 11.54
N TRP A 59 5.59 -6.61 10.20
CA TRP A 59 6.80 -6.21 9.48
C TRP A 59 7.24 -4.77 9.82
N PHE A 60 6.30 -3.82 9.91
CA PHE A 60 6.61 -2.45 10.33
C PHE A 60 7.09 -2.41 11.78
N LEU A 61 6.38 -3.11 12.67
CA LEU A 61 6.72 -3.16 14.08
C LEU A 61 8.12 -3.75 14.33
N ASP A 62 8.54 -4.73 13.55
CA ASP A 62 9.89 -5.34 13.66
C ASP A 62 11.02 -4.37 13.31
N LYS A 63 10.75 -3.31 12.53
CA LYS A 63 11.73 -2.30 12.10
C LYS A 63 11.70 -1.04 12.96
N ILE A 64 10.81 -0.95 13.95
CA ILE A 64 10.61 0.23 14.80
C ILE A 64 11.07 -0.06 16.24
N GLU A 65 11.82 0.86 16.81
CA GLU A 65 12.41 0.77 18.16
C GLU A 65 11.63 1.64 19.18
N LYS A 66 11.66 1.26 20.46
CA LYS A 66 10.84 1.87 21.54
C LYS A 66 10.98 3.40 21.68
N ASN A 67 12.16 3.94 21.43
CA ASN A 67 12.43 5.37 21.64
C ASN A 67 12.16 6.25 20.43
N MET A 68 11.63 5.67 19.34
CA MET A 68 11.37 6.38 18.10
C MET A 68 10.17 7.29 18.17
N THR A 69 10.21 8.33 17.33
CA THR A 69 9.08 9.13 16.88
C THR A 69 8.78 8.76 15.43
N VAL A 70 7.55 8.37 15.13
CA VAL A 70 7.14 7.86 13.82
C VAL A 70 6.01 8.71 13.25
N ILE A 71 6.08 9.01 11.94
CA ILE A 71 4.95 9.51 11.16
C ILE A 71 4.41 8.36 10.32
N ASP A 72 3.13 8.07 10.45
CA ASP A 72 2.38 7.12 9.63
C ASP A 72 1.55 7.92 8.61
N VAL A 73 2.03 7.98 7.37
CA VAL A 73 1.35 8.68 6.28
C VAL A 73 0.31 7.76 5.66
N GLY A 74 -0.91 8.29 5.45
CA GLY A 74 -2.05 7.49 5.02
C GLY A 74 -2.53 6.57 6.15
N SER A 75 -2.72 7.14 7.34
CA SER A 75 -3.04 6.36 8.55
C SER A 75 -4.41 5.66 8.51
N ASN A 76 -5.25 5.97 7.53
CA ASN A 76 -6.57 5.37 7.34
C ASN A 76 -7.39 5.44 8.64
N THR A 77 -8.05 4.36 9.05
CA THR A 77 -8.79 4.27 10.32
C THR A 77 -7.89 4.21 11.57
N GLY A 78 -6.57 4.38 11.44
CA GLY A 78 -5.62 4.43 12.54
C GLY A 78 -5.26 3.09 13.17
N GLN A 79 -5.55 1.95 12.54
CA GLN A 79 -5.28 0.63 13.13
C GLN A 79 -3.78 0.34 13.23
N MET A 80 -3.02 0.55 12.15
CA MET A 80 -1.57 0.37 12.16
C MET A 80 -0.90 1.41 13.06
N THR A 81 -1.30 2.67 12.93
CA THR A 81 -0.80 3.80 13.73
C THR A 81 -0.96 3.55 15.24
N LYS A 82 -2.11 3.01 15.66
CA LYS A 82 -2.37 2.63 17.05
C LYS A 82 -1.41 1.54 17.53
N ARG A 83 -1.22 0.47 16.76
CA ARG A 83 -0.26 -0.59 17.10
C ARG A 83 1.19 -0.09 17.17
N ILE A 84 1.56 0.85 16.30
CA ILE A 84 2.87 1.51 16.37
C ILE A 84 2.99 2.29 17.68
N SER A 85 1.98 3.08 18.05
CA SER A 85 2.00 3.89 19.26
C SER A 85 2.14 3.09 20.57
N GLU A 86 1.67 1.85 20.57
CA GLU A 86 1.79 0.94 21.72
C GLU A 86 3.23 0.50 21.97
N LYS A 87 4.12 0.66 20.99
CA LYS A 87 5.50 0.23 21.06
C LYS A 87 6.49 1.38 21.30
N ILE A 88 6.14 2.61 20.94
CA ILE A 88 7.11 3.71 20.76
C ILE A 88 6.78 4.97 21.56
N LYS A 89 7.71 5.95 21.52
CA LYS A 89 7.62 7.21 22.26
C LYS A 89 6.51 8.13 21.75
N MET A 90 6.40 8.33 20.44
CA MET A 90 5.42 9.24 19.83
C MET A 90 5.07 8.80 18.41
N THR A 91 3.80 8.85 18.06
CA THR A 91 3.28 8.53 16.73
C THR A 91 2.36 9.63 16.22
N TYR A 92 2.58 10.04 14.98
CA TYR A 92 1.68 10.91 14.24
C TYR A 92 1.06 10.12 13.09
N GLY A 93 -0.28 10.13 12.98
CA GLY A 93 -1.00 9.59 11.82
C GLY A 93 -1.51 10.73 10.96
N ILE A 94 -1.19 10.77 9.68
CA ILE A 94 -1.69 11.77 8.74
C ILE A 94 -2.66 11.09 7.78
N GLU A 95 -3.90 11.62 7.68
CA GLU A 95 -4.96 11.08 6.83
C GLU A 95 -5.70 12.20 6.13
N ILE A 96 -5.84 12.09 4.81
CA ILE A 96 -6.51 13.07 3.97
C ILE A 96 -8.04 12.93 4.03
N ASP A 97 -8.55 11.69 4.13
CA ASP A 97 -9.99 11.42 4.19
C ASP A 97 -10.54 11.74 5.59
N THR A 98 -11.40 12.76 5.66
CA THR A 98 -11.98 13.22 6.91
C THR A 98 -12.80 12.15 7.63
N LYS A 99 -13.53 11.27 6.90
CA LYS A 99 -14.33 10.21 7.51
C LYS A 99 -13.45 9.14 8.15
N LEU A 100 -12.34 8.78 7.50
CA LEU A 100 -11.37 7.83 8.05
C LEU A 100 -10.65 8.44 9.26
N HIS A 101 -10.29 9.73 9.18
CA HIS A 101 -9.72 10.49 10.29
C HIS A 101 -10.67 10.52 11.51
N GLU A 102 -11.97 10.75 11.33
CA GLU A 102 -12.97 10.74 12.41
C GLU A 102 -13.05 9.38 13.13
N ILE A 103 -12.76 8.29 12.42
CA ILE A 103 -12.65 6.95 13.02
C ILE A 103 -11.31 6.81 13.77
N ALA A 104 -10.23 7.30 13.17
CA ALA A 104 -8.88 7.21 13.70
C ALA A 104 -8.74 7.99 15.02
N ILE A 105 -9.26 9.22 15.10
CA ILE A 105 -9.13 10.11 16.26
C ILE A 105 -9.73 9.50 17.55
N LYS A 106 -10.68 8.59 17.43
CA LYS A 106 -11.25 7.84 18.57
C LYS A 106 -10.22 6.94 19.26
N LYS A 107 -9.08 6.66 18.59
CA LYS A 107 -7.96 5.86 19.11
C LYS A 107 -6.82 6.71 19.68
N LYS A 108 -6.99 8.04 19.72
CA LYS A 108 -5.99 8.98 20.26
C LYS A 108 -5.55 8.58 21.68
N SER A 109 -4.28 8.75 21.98
CA SER A 109 -3.70 8.53 23.29
C SER A 109 -2.60 9.56 23.57
N LYS A 110 -2.00 9.54 24.76
CA LYS A 110 -0.97 10.52 25.15
C LYS A 110 0.21 10.61 24.18
N ASN A 111 0.55 9.51 23.51
CA ASN A 111 1.67 9.39 22.57
C ASN A 111 1.23 9.10 21.13
N LEU A 112 -0.05 9.39 20.82
CA LEU A 112 -0.63 9.17 19.49
C LEU A 112 -1.50 10.35 19.11
N GLU A 113 -1.15 11.01 18.03
CA GLU A 113 -1.90 12.12 17.44
C GLU A 113 -2.30 11.82 16.01
N PHE A 114 -3.54 12.17 15.65
CA PHE A 114 -4.04 12.06 14.28
C PHE A 114 -4.28 13.44 13.71
N ILE A 115 -3.86 13.64 12.47
CA ILE A 115 -3.89 14.92 11.73
C ILE A 115 -4.68 14.69 10.44
N ASN A 116 -5.77 15.45 10.24
CA ASN A 116 -6.50 15.44 8.99
C ASN A 116 -5.87 16.44 8.05
N ASN A 117 -5.06 15.97 7.11
CA ASN A 117 -4.40 16.82 6.13
C ASN A 117 -3.92 15.99 4.93
N ASP A 118 -3.69 16.67 3.81
CA ASP A 118 -2.96 16.12 2.67
C ASP A 118 -1.46 16.07 3.00
N ALA A 119 -0.90 14.87 3.02
CA ALA A 119 0.50 14.65 3.34
C ALA A 119 1.46 15.32 2.33
N THR A 120 1.01 15.59 1.10
CA THR A 120 1.84 16.24 0.06
C THR A 120 2.02 17.73 0.31
N THR A 121 1.13 18.36 1.07
CA THR A 121 1.11 19.81 1.37
C THR A 121 1.25 20.13 2.86
N PHE A 122 1.28 19.11 3.72
CA PHE A 122 1.37 19.27 5.15
C PHE A 122 2.70 19.92 5.59
N ASP A 123 2.61 20.85 6.53
CA ASP A 123 3.79 21.49 7.14
C ASP A 123 4.38 20.62 8.25
N TYR A 124 5.34 19.78 7.87
CA TYR A 124 6.04 18.86 8.77
C TYR A 124 6.90 19.57 9.83
N THR A 125 7.18 20.87 9.67
CA THR A 125 7.96 21.64 10.65
C THR A 125 7.23 21.80 11.98
N LYS A 126 5.92 21.59 12.01
CA LYS A 126 5.08 21.62 13.22
C LYS A 126 5.27 20.41 14.13
N LEU A 127 5.85 19.33 13.59
CA LEU A 127 6.06 18.10 14.35
C LEU A 127 7.39 18.10 15.10
N GLN A 128 7.46 17.25 16.13
CA GLN A 128 8.72 16.96 16.82
C GLN A 128 9.71 16.26 15.88
N PRO A 129 11.03 16.25 16.18
CA PRO A 129 11.99 15.51 15.40
C PRO A 129 11.65 14.02 15.29
N VAL A 130 11.77 13.47 14.07
CA VAL A 130 11.26 12.17 13.64
C VAL A 130 12.40 11.20 13.33
N ASP A 131 12.23 9.93 13.69
CA ASP A 131 13.17 8.85 13.38
C ASP A 131 12.76 8.07 12.14
N CYS A 132 11.43 7.94 11.91
CA CYS A 132 10.91 7.05 10.88
C CYS A 132 9.60 7.58 10.27
N ILE A 133 9.45 7.39 8.96
CA ILE A 133 8.18 7.57 8.26
C ILE A 133 7.74 6.22 7.72
N THR A 134 6.48 5.86 7.93
CA THR A 134 5.83 4.71 7.32
C THR A 134 4.92 5.13 6.17
N LEU A 135 5.03 4.43 5.03
CA LEU A 135 4.28 4.63 3.80
C LEU A 135 3.73 3.25 3.37
N SER A 136 2.56 2.89 3.91
CA SER A 136 1.96 1.58 3.68
C SER A 136 0.81 1.69 2.67
N ASN A 137 1.06 1.37 1.42
CA ASN A 137 0.13 1.57 0.30
C ASN A 137 -0.33 3.03 0.20
N VAL A 138 0.63 3.93 0.03
CA VAL A 138 0.43 5.37 -0.09
C VAL A 138 1.03 5.91 -1.38
N LEU A 139 2.29 5.54 -1.70
CA LEU A 139 2.99 6.12 -2.84
C LEU A 139 2.28 5.88 -4.18
N GLU A 140 1.61 4.75 -4.32
CA GLU A 140 0.83 4.44 -5.53
C GLU A 140 -0.33 5.41 -5.77
N HIS A 141 -0.78 6.14 -4.75
CA HIS A 141 -1.85 7.14 -4.81
C HIS A 141 -1.34 8.56 -5.03
N ILE A 142 -0.03 8.78 -5.08
CA ILE A 142 0.58 10.09 -5.28
C ILE A 142 1.07 10.20 -6.73
N ASP A 143 0.70 11.24 -7.44
CA ASP A 143 1.10 11.44 -8.84
C ASP A 143 2.60 11.75 -8.93
N ASP A 144 3.07 12.82 -8.30
CA ASP A 144 4.50 13.17 -8.23
C ASP A 144 5.16 12.65 -6.95
N ARG A 145 5.39 11.34 -6.91
CA ARG A 145 5.97 10.61 -5.77
C ARG A 145 7.40 11.04 -5.45
N THR A 146 8.17 11.33 -6.48
CA THR A 146 9.57 11.71 -6.31
C THR A 146 9.71 13.08 -5.67
N SER A 147 8.90 14.06 -6.09
CA SER A 147 8.86 15.39 -5.45
C SER A 147 8.31 15.29 -4.02
N PHE A 148 7.31 14.45 -3.77
CA PHE A 148 6.80 14.20 -2.42
C PHE A 148 7.89 13.65 -1.50
N LEU A 149 8.62 12.61 -1.92
CA LEU A 149 9.71 12.03 -1.12
C LEU A 149 10.86 13.02 -0.88
N LYS A 150 11.21 13.86 -1.88
CA LYS A 150 12.18 14.95 -1.72
C LYS A 150 11.70 15.97 -0.68
N SER A 151 10.43 16.38 -0.78
CA SER A 151 9.83 17.31 0.17
C SER A 151 9.86 16.76 1.61
N LEU A 152 9.59 15.48 1.81
CA LEU A 152 9.75 14.84 3.12
C LEU A 152 11.20 14.90 3.61
N ASN A 153 12.17 14.65 2.73
CA ASN A 153 13.58 14.74 3.08
C ASN A 153 14.00 16.13 3.55
N GLU A 154 13.43 17.18 2.97
CA GLU A 154 13.79 18.57 3.22
C GLU A 154 13.03 19.19 4.39
N ASN A 155 11.73 18.90 4.52
CA ASN A 155 10.84 19.59 5.43
C ASN A 155 10.60 18.88 6.77
N VAL A 156 10.88 17.59 6.85
CA VAL A 156 10.79 16.86 8.12
C VAL A 156 12.02 17.16 8.98
N LYS A 157 11.82 17.48 10.25
CA LYS A 157 12.89 17.57 11.25
C LYS A 157 13.36 16.15 11.60
N TRP A 158 14.41 15.70 10.95
CA TRP A 158 14.94 14.37 11.15
C TRP A 158 15.85 14.29 12.37
N LYS A 159 15.76 13.15 13.07
CA LYS A 159 16.78 12.74 14.03
C LYS A 159 17.95 12.02 13.32
N ILE A 160 18.92 11.57 14.10
CA ILE A 160 20.05 10.80 13.58
C ILE A 160 19.55 9.46 13.01
N ASN A 161 20.02 9.09 11.79
CA ASN A 161 19.66 7.86 11.08
C ASN A 161 18.16 7.77 10.65
N PRO A 162 17.68 8.75 9.89
CA PRO A 162 16.31 8.75 9.38
C PRO A 162 16.04 7.55 8.47
N ARG A 163 14.84 6.97 8.58
CA ARG A 163 14.42 5.85 7.75
C ARG A 163 13.00 5.97 7.26
N TYR A 164 12.77 5.38 6.11
CA TYR A 164 11.44 5.15 5.56
C TYR A 164 11.14 3.66 5.56
N LEU A 165 9.96 3.28 5.98
CA LEU A 165 9.42 1.94 5.83
C LEU A 165 8.32 2.00 4.79
N ILE A 166 8.56 1.41 3.63
CA ILE A 166 7.70 1.53 2.46
C ILE A 166 7.12 0.18 2.11
N ARG A 167 5.81 0.13 1.89
CA ARG A 167 5.09 -1.01 1.32
C ARG A 167 4.23 -0.52 0.17
N VAL A 168 4.38 -1.15 -1.02
CA VAL A 168 3.64 -0.78 -2.24
C VAL A 168 3.29 -2.01 -3.07
N PRO A 169 2.18 -2.01 -3.83
CA PRO A 169 1.76 -3.15 -4.64
C PRO A 169 2.62 -3.29 -5.90
N MET A 170 2.81 -4.55 -6.33
CA MET A 170 3.51 -4.86 -7.57
C MET A 170 2.55 -5.18 -8.72
N ILE A 171 2.89 -4.73 -9.92
CA ILE A 171 2.13 -5.07 -11.13
C ILE A 171 2.32 -6.55 -11.52
N ASN A 172 3.49 -7.10 -11.29
CA ASN A 172 3.82 -8.50 -11.61
C ASN A 172 3.52 -9.49 -10.46
N ARG A 173 2.60 -9.13 -9.57
CA ARG A 173 2.10 -9.99 -8.48
C ARG A 173 1.42 -11.27 -8.98
N HIS A 174 0.88 -11.24 -10.19
CA HIS A 174 0.28 -12.39 -10.86
C HIS A 174 0.23 -12.18 -12.39
N TRP A 175 0.43 -13.26 -13.18
CA TRP A 175 0.45 -13.16 -14.65
C TRP A 175 -0.84 -12.60 -15.26
N VAL A 176 -2.01 -12.86 -14.65
CA VAL A 176 -3.31 -12.32 -15.10
C VAL A 176 -3.34 -10.80 -15.04
N VAL A 177 -2.64 -10.18 -14.10
CA VAL A 177 -2.54 -8.71 -13.99
C VAL A 177 -1.85 -8.12 -15.22
N LEU A 178 -0.74 -8.73 -15.64
CA LEU A 178 -0.04 -8.34 -16.87
C LEU A 178 -0.90 -8.59 -18.12
N LEU A 179 -1.63 -9.69 -18.16
CA LEU A 179 -2.57 -9.97 -19.24
C LEU A 179 -3.68 -8.92 -19.31
N LYS A 180 -4.28 -8.53 -18.17
CA LYS A 180 -5.27 -7.43 -18.12
C LYS A 180 -4.70 -6.15 -18.74
N LYS A 181 -3.47 -5.76 -18.36
CA LYS A 181 -2.78 -4.59 -18.92
C LYS A 181 -2.64 -4.71 -20.44
N GLN A 182 -2.16 -5.84 -20.96
CA GLN A 182 -2.03 -6.09 -22.41
C GLN A 182 -3.36 -6.04 -23.16
N MET A 183 -4.44 -6.49 -22.53
CA MET A 183 -5.79 -6.52 -23.12
C MET A 183 -6.55 -5.20 -22.96
N GLY A 184 -5.96 -4.17 -22.36
CA GLY A 184 -6.63 -2.90 -22.07
C GLY A 184 -7.79 -3.05 -21.10
N VAL A 185 -7.68 -3.97 -20.13
CA VAL A 185 -8.59 -4.11 -18.99
C VAL A 185 -7.91 -3.52 -17.78
N ASP A 186 -8.67 -2.87 -16.90
CA ASP A 186 -8.11 -2.32 -15.67
C ASP A 186 -7.46 -3.42 -14.84
N TYR A 187 -6.20 -3.23 -14.48
CA TYR A 187 -5.34 -4.20 -13.82
C TYR A 187 -4.95 -3.76 -12.41
N ARG A 188 -5.30 -2.51 -12.04
CA ARG A 188 -4.92 -1.91 -10.76
C ARG A 188 -5.75 -2.51 -9.62
N LEU A 189 -5.14 -2.59 -8.44
CA LEU A 189 -5.85 -3.00 -7.22
C LEU A 189 -6.90 -1.98 -6.81
N ASP A 190 -6.61 -0.71 -7.04
CA ASP A 190 -7.51 0.41 -6.83
C ASP A 190 -7.46 1.36 -8.04
N LYS A 191 -8.60 1.96 -8.39
CA LYS A 191 -8.69 2.91 -9.52
C LYS A 191 -7.93 4.21 -9.26
N THR A 192 -7.68 4.53 -8.01
CA THR A 192 -6.93 5.72 -7.59
C THR A 192 -5.42 5.54 -7.68
N HIS A 193 -4.91 4.34 -8.01
CA HIS A 193 -3.50 4.12 -8.23
C HIS A 193 -3.02 4.82 -9.51
N PHE A 194 -2.04 5.69 -9.40
CA PHE A 194 -1.29 6.20 -10.55
C PHE A 194 -0.30 5.16 -11.09
N ILE A 195 0.20 4.30 -10.21
CA ILE A 195 1.17 3.26 -10.55
C ILE A 195 0.93 1.98 -9.73
N GLU A 196 1.36 0.85 -10.31
CA GLU A 196 1.71 -0.36 -9.58
C GLU A 196 3.16 -0.72 -9.94
N TYR A 197 3.97 -1.02 -8.95
CA TYR A 197 5.41 -1.02 -9.06
C TYR A 197 5.97 -2.26 -9.76
N THR A 198 7.09 -2.07 -10.47
CA THR A 198 8.11 -3.11 -10.64
C THR A 198 9.27 -2.81 -9.70
N LYS A 199 10.18 -3.77 -9.54
CA LYS A 199 11.41 -3.58 -8.77
C LYS A 199 12.24 -2.42 -9.33
N GLU A 200 12.38 -2.36 -10.65
CA GLU A 200 13.19 -1.37 -11.36
C GLU A 200 12.65 0.04 -11.13
N ILE A 201 11.34 0.25 -11.31
CA ILE A 201 10.70 1.55 -11.08
C ILE A 201 10.88 1.98 -9.62
N PHE A 202 10.69 1.07 -8.66
CA PHE A 202 10.87 1.37 -7.26
C PHE A 202 12.29 1.88 -6.95
N TYR A 203 13.32 1.17 -7.42
CA TYR A 203 14.71 1.58 -7.20
C TYR A 203 15.05 2.92 -7.88
N GLU A 204 14.53 3.16 -9.07
CA GLU A 204 14.73 4.41 -9.80
C GLU A 204 14.09 5.61 -9.06
N GLU A 205 12.85 5.48 -8.59
CA GLU A 205 12.18 6.51 -7.81
C GLU A 205 12.91 6.80 -6.49
N MET A 206 13.32 5.75 -5.74
CA MET A 206 14.09 5.94 -4.50
C MET A 206 15.41 6.65 -4.77
N LYS A 207 16.14 6.27 -5.84
CA LYS A 207 17.38 6.94 -6.25
C LYS A 207 17.14 8.41 -6.61
N THR A 208 16.09 8.70 -7.37
CA THR A 208 15.72 10.06 -7.78
C THR A 208 15.33 10.93 -6.58
N ALA A 209 14.71 10.32 -5.56
CA ALA A 209 14.37 10.99 -4.30
C ALA A 209 15.55 11.07 -3.30
N SER A 210 16.79 10.74 -3.71
CA SER A 210 17.98 10.71 -2.85
C SER A 210 17.84 9.75 -1.64
N LEU A 211 17.14 8.65 -1.86
CA LEU A 211 16.99 7.57 -0.87
C LEU A 211 17.83 6.36 -1.29
N TYR A 212 18.45 5.72 -0.29
CA TYR A 212 19.15 4.44 -0.47
C TYR A 212 18.29 3.30 0.05
N VAL A 213 18.05 2.30 -0.77
CA VAL A 213 17.30 1.08 -0.38
C VAL A 213 18.23 0.17 0.42
N LYS A 214 18.08 0.17 1.74
CA LYS A 214 18.87 -0.64 2.67
C LYS A 214 18.44 -2.11 2.70
N SER A 215 17.15 -2.36 2.64
CA SER A 215 16.58 -3.71 2.49
C SER A 215 15.38 -3.70 1.56
N PHE A 216 15.19 -4.81 0.88
CA PHE A 216 14.13 -5.01 -0.10
C PHE A 216 13.66 -6.46 -0.05
N GLU A 217 12.38 -6.66 0.12
CA GLU A 217 11.76 -7.98 0.08
C GLU A 217 10.40 -7.90 -0.64
N VAL A 218 9.99 -9.01 -1.24
CA VAL A 218 8.69 -9.14 -1.90
C VAL A 218 7.89 -10.20 -1.16
N LYS A 219 6.73 -9.80 -0.65
CA LYS A 219 5.79 -10.70 0.03
C LYS A 219 4.39 -10.43 -0.48
N TRP A 220 3.64 -11.47 -0.79
CA TRP A 220 2.23 -11.36 -1.20
C TRP A 220 1.98 -10.44 -2.41
N GLY A 221 2.96 -10.31 -3.30
CA GLY A 221 2.88 -9.43 -4.46
C GLY A 221 3.03 -7.95 -4.15
N GLU A 222 3.63 -7.62 -3.02
CA GLU A 222 3.93 -6.26 -2.57
C GLU A 222 5.43 -6.13 -2.26
N ILE A 223 6.00 -4.97 -2.52
CA ILE A 223 7.36 -4.60 -2.10
C ILE A 223 7.29 -4.13 -0.65
N TYR A 224 8.23 -4.60 0.14
CA TYR A 224 8.52 -4.12 1.49
C TYR A 224 9.97 -3.63 1.51
N ALA A 225 10.20 -2.38 1.79
CA ALA A 225 11.54 -1.80 1.75
C ALA A 225 11.84 -0.91 2.95
N VAL A 226 13.09 -0.99 3.43
CA VAL A 226 13.67 -0.01 4.34
C VAL A 226 14.55 0.90 3.51
N CYS A 227 14.22 2.19 3.47
CA CYS A 227 15.03 3.19 2.79
C CYS A 227 15.61 4.17 3.80
N ILE A 228 16.80 4.69 3.53
CA ILE A 228 17.48 5.70 4.36
C ILE A 228 17.81 6.91 3.50
N LYS A 229 17.79 8.08 4.12
CA LYS A 229 18.27 9.32 3.49
C LYS A 229 19.77 9.21 3.26
N LYS A 230 20.22 9.62 2.05
CA LYS A 230 21.64 9.76 1.74
C LYS A 230 22.23 11.02 2.36
#